data_bb508d55798a841f526d3b3645e677da
#
_entry.id   bb508d55798a841f526d3b3645e677da
#
_cell.length_a   1.000
_cell.length_b   1.000
_cell.length_c   1.000
_cell.angle_alpha   90.00
_cell.angle_beta   90.00
_cell.angle_gamma   90.00
#
_symmetry.space_group_name_H-M   'P 1'
#
loop_
_entity.id
_entity.type
_entity.pdbx_description
1 polymer ?
#
loop_
_entity_poly.entity_id
_entity_poly.type
_entity_poly.pdbx_seq_one_letter_code
_entity_poly.pdbx_strand_id
1 'polypeptide(L)'
;KEEWFKVFIHETFHNFGLDFSDMNLSSINRYIREIFNVNIEYNIYESYCEVWARIMNTMIYSYLSLSNKHRSHPETFRNTFKENMKIEAYHSLYQSLKILTFMDLNFKVITEKSKDNIEICNHLYREKTSVFSYYIITSLLMNNYINFLGWCSKNNNVLLQFKKTPGNLDKYIEFIKDCCKNPHIKKNIKKLEKIIGKTDNISKNLKMTIIEIPNII
;
A
#
# COMPACT_ATOMS: atom_id res chain seq x y z
N LYS A 1 15.68 -1.88 13.67
CA LYS A 1 16.70 -2.26 12.66
C LYS A 1 16.10 -2.98 11.46
N GLU A 2 14.95 -3.63 11.64
CA GLU A 2 14.21 -4.27 10.56
C GLU A 2 13.59 -3.22 9.65
N GLU A 3 13.49 -3.50 8.36
CA GLU A 3 12.93 -2.60 7.34
C GLU A 3 13.68 -1.27 7.14
N TRP A 4 14.89 -1.11 7.70
CA TRP A 4 15.58 0.18 7.73
C TRP A 4 15.76 0.80 6.34
N PHE A 5 16.06 -0.01 5.32
CA PHE A 5 16.31 0.48 3.97
C PHE A 5 15.01 0.96 3.31
N LYS A 6 13.92 0.21 3.48
CA LYS A 6 12.58 0.62 3.03
C LYS A 6 12.16 1.92 3.70
N VAL A 7 12.36 2.04 5.03
CA VAL A 7 12.07 3.27 5.78
C VAL A 7 12.94 4.43 5.29
N PHE A 8 14.23 4.20 5.06
CA PHE A 8 15.12 5.23 4.50
C PHE A 8 14.61 5.77 3.16
N ILE A 9 14.15 4.89 2.25
CA ILE A 9 13.57 5.32 0.97
C ILE A 9 12.28 6.12 1.22
N HIS A 10 11.41 5.66 2.12
CA HIS A 10 10.16 6.34 2.47
C HIS A 10 10.42 7.79 2.94
N GLU A 11 11.31 7.95 3.91
CA GLU A 11 11.70 9.28 4.43
C GLU A 11 12.35 10.16 3.35
N THR A 12 13.04 9.55 2.40
CA THR A 12 13.63 10.26 1.26
C THR A 12 12.54 10.92 0.38
N PHE A 13 11.40 10.29 0.20
CA PHE A 13 10.28 10.89 -0.54
C PHE A 13 9.78 12.17 0.13
N HIS A 14 9.64 12.19 1.45
CA HIS A 14 9.28 13.38 2.20
C HIS A 14 10.37 14.46 2.12
N ASN A 15 11.62 14.09 2.40
CA ASN A 15 12.74 15.03 2.47
C ASN A 15 13.03 15.74 1.15
N PHE A 16 12.80 15.06 0.00
CA PHE A 16 12.97 15.65 -1.32
C PHE A 16 11.66 16.21 -1.93
N GLY A 17 10.57 16.22 -1.16
CA GLY A 17 9.30 16.74 -1.61
C GLY A 17 8.74 16.01 -2.85
N LEU A 18 9.02 14.69 -2.96
CA LEU A 18 8.54 13.86 -4.07
C LEU A 18 7.06 13.51 -3.92
N ASP A 19 6.54 13.57 -2.71
CA ASP A 19 5.14 13.36 -2.35
C ASP A 19 4.31 14.65 -2.42
N PHE A 20 3.18 14.68 -1.75
CA PHE A 20 2.24 15.79 -1.69
C PHE A 20 1.77 16.11 -0.26
N SER A 21 2.59 15.81 0.74
CA SER A 21 2.31 16.06 2.16
C SER A 21 2.09 17.54 2.50
N ASP A 22 2.65 18.45 1.68
CA ASP A 22 2.48 19.90 1.79
C ASP A 22 1.19 20.45 1.17
N MET A 23 0.38 19.61 0.52
CA MET A 23 -0.91 20.02 -0.02
C MET A 23 -2.01 20.02 1.04
N ASN A 24 -2.98 20.93 0.90
CA ASN A 24 -4.18 20.89 1.74
C ASN A 24 -5.08 19.71 1.36
N LEU A 25 -5.20 18.73 2.26
CA LEU A 25 -5.98 17.51 2.06
C LEU A 25 -7.39 17.58 2.67
N SER A 26 -7.82 18.69 3.24
CA SER A 26 -9.10 18.80 3.96
C SER A 26 -10.32 18.44 3.09
N SER A 27 -10.31 18.90 1.82
CA SER A 27 -11.38 18.57 0.87
C SER A 27 -11.38 17.10 0.46
N ILE A 28 -10.23 16.45 0.48
CA ILE A 28 -9.99 15.09 0.00
C ILE A 28 -10.51 14.06 0.96
N ASN A 29 -10.42 14.32 2.25
CA ASN A 29 -10.97 13.45 3.28
C ASN A 29 -12.45 13.15 3.03
N ARG A 30 -13.21 14.11 2.46
CA ARG A 30 -14.60 13.90 2.07
C ARG A 30 -14.73 12.86 0.95
N TYR A 31 -13.92 12.96 -0.11
CA TYR A 31 -13.97 12.03 -1.25
C TYR A 31 -13.51 10.62 -0.86
N ILE A 32 -12.52 10.51 0.03
CA ILE A 32 -12.06 9.19 0.51
C ILE A 32 -13.11 8.54 1.41
N ARG A 33 -13.86 9.32 2.19
CA ARG A 33 -15.01 8.83 2.95
C ARG A 33 -16.16 8.33 2.07
N GLU A 34 -16.21 8.69 0.79
CA GLU A 34 -17.10 8.05 -0.18
C GLU A 34 -16.64 6.63 -0.57
N ILE A 35 -15.34 6.34 -0.44
CA ILE A 35 -14.76 5.02 -0.72
C ILE A 35 -14.83 4.13 0.51
N PHE A 36 -14.42 4.66 1.67
CA PHE A 36 -14.30 3.93 2.92
C PHE A 36 -15.24 4.45 4.00
N ASN A 37 -15.75 3.56 4.87
CA ASN A 37 -16.68 3.89 5.95
C ASN A 37 -15.99 4.41 7.21
N VAL A 38 -14.68 4.46 7.24
CA VAL A 38 -13.88 4.86 8.40
C VAL A 38 -13.80 6.38 8.50
N ASN A 39 -14.05 6.93 9.70
CA ASN A 39 -14.01 8.37 9.94
C ASN A 39 -12.69 8.77 10.62
N ILE A 40 -11.69 9.02 9.81
CA ILE A 40 -10.34 9.45 10.20
C ILE A 40 -9.86 10.59 9.31
N GLU A 41 -8.70 11.15 9.64
CA GLU A 41 -7.92 11.95 8.72
C GLU A 41 -7.06 11.03 7.83
N TYR A 42 -7.26 11.12 6.52
CA TYR A 42 -6.57 10.25 5.57
C TYR A 42 -5.29 10.92 5.04
N ASN A 43 -4.15 10.53 5.56
CA ASN A 43 -2.84 10.97 5.08
C ASN A 43 -2.40 10.10 3.89
N ILE A 44 -3.07 10.25 2.74
CA ILE A 44 -2.86 9.37 1.57
C ILE A 44 -1.49 9.55 0.91
N TYR A 45 -0.78 10.64 1.16
CA TYR A 45 0.61 10.81 0.75
C TYR A 45 1.53 9.74 1.38
N GLU A 46 1.21 9.29 2.60
CA GLU A 46 1.93 8.18 3.23
C GLU A 46 1.83 6.89 2.42
N SER A 47 0.64 6.62 1.87
CA SER A 47 0.49 5.45 1.00
C SER A 47 1.27 5.57 -0.31
N TYR A 48 1.40 6.78 -0.86
CA TYR A 48 2.22 7.05 -2.03
C TYR A 48 3.71 6.78 -1.76
N CYS A 49 4.24 7.33 -0.67
CA CYS A 49 5.63 7.13 -0.25
C CYS A 49 5.92 5.66 0.06
N GLU A 50 5.01 5.00 0.79
CA GLU A 50 5.16 3.59 1.19
C GLU A 50 5.17 2.65 -0.02
N VAL A 51 4.29 2.85 -1.00
CA VAL A 51 4.28 2.04 -2.24
C VAL A 51 5.58 2.20 -3.01
N TRP A 52 6.06 3.42 -3.19
CA TRP A 52 7.34 3.65 -3.86
C TRP A 52 8.51 3.05 -3.09
N ALA A 53 8.55 3.22 -1.78
CA ALA A 53 9.58 2.65 -0.93
C ALA A 53 9.64 1.12 -1.07
N ARG A 54 8.49 0.45 -1.08
CA ARG A 54 8.41 -1.02 -1.24
C ARG A 54 8.78 -1.48 -2.64
N ILE A 55 8.35 -0.77 -3.69
CA ILE A 55 8.74 -1.08 -5.07
C ILE A 55 10.25 -0.97 -5.23
N MET A 56 10.86 0.11 -4.75
CA MET A 56 12.31 0.34 -4.86
C MET A 56 13.10 -0.66 -4.01
N ASN A 57 12.66 -0.92 -2.78
CA ASN A 57 13.26 -1.94 -1.92
C ASN A 57 13.26 -3.33 -2.61
N THR A 58 12.11 -3.73 -3.14
CA THR A 58 11.95 -5.00 -3.87
C THR A 58 12.81 -5.05 -5.14
N MET A 59 12.92 -3.94 -5.87
CA MET A 59 13.73 -3.83 -7.06
C MET A 59 15.22 -4.03 -6.75
N ILE A 60 15.73 -3.34 -5.73
CA ILE A 60 17.13 -3.43 -5.30
C ILE A 60 17.42 -4.84 -4.77
N TYR A 61 16.55 -5.38 -3.92
CA TYR A 61 16.69 -6.77 -3.45
C TYR A 61 16.75 -7.76 -4.61
N SER A 62 15.86 -7.61 -5.59
CA SER A 62 15.80 -8.50 -6.75
C SER A 62 17.09 -8.46 -7.56
N TYR A 63 17.69 -7.28 -7.71
CA TYR A 63 18.99 -7.14 -8.38
C TYR A 63 20.13 -7.77 -7.57
N LEU A 64 20.19 -7.50 -6.28
CA LEU A 64 21.24 -8.02 -5.39
C LEU A 64 21.17 -9.54 -5.22
N SER A 65 19.98 -10.13 -5.29
CA SER A 65 19.79 -11.59 -5.20
C SER A 65 20.27 -12.36 -6.43
N LEU A 66 20.51 -11.67 -7.55
CA LEU A 66 21.05 -12.31 -8.77
C LEU A 66 22.56 -12.57 -8.65
N SER A 67 22.99 -13.72 -9.14
CA SER A 67 24.42 -13.99 -9.32
C SER A 67 25.03 -13.00 -10.32
N ASN A 68 26.34 -12.73 -10.22
CA ASN A 68 27.05 -11.79 -11.09
C ASN A 68 26.82 -12.07 -12.59
N LYS A 69 26.75 -13.35 -12.98
CA LYS A 69 26.45 -13.78 -14.34
C LYS A 69 25.05 -13.34 -14.81
N HIS A 70 24.07 -13.35 -13.93
CA HIS A 70 22.68 -13.03 -14.28
C HIS A 70 22.34 -11.54 -14.16
N ARG A 71 23.16 -10.73 -13.48
CA ARG A 71 22.95 -9.29 -13.36
C ARG A 71 22.98 -8.55 -14.70
N SER A 72 23.71 -9.08 -15.68
CA SER A 72 23.77 -8.55 -17.05
C SER A 72 22.58 -8.94 -17.93
N HIS A 73 21.63 -9.77 -17.43
CA HIS A 73 20.48 -10.24 -18.19
C HIS A 73 19.18 -9.53 -17.75
N PRO A 74 18.70 -8.50 -18.49
CA PRO A 74 17.52 -7.71 -18.11
C PRO A 74 16.25 -8.56 -17.89
N GLU A 75 16.06 -9.62 -18.69
CA GLU A 75 14.88 -10.50 -18.56
C GLU A 75 14.90 -11.30 -17.26
N THR A 76 16.06 -11.81 -16.85
CA THR A 76 16.20 -12.53 -15.58
C THR A 76 15.88 -11.60 -14.41
N PHE A 77 16.43 -10.38 -14.43
CA PHE A 77 16.10 -9.36 -13.42
C PHE A 77 14.59 -9.05 -13.41
N ARG A 78 14.00 -8.80 -14.58
CA ARG A 78 12.57 -8.47 -14.69
C ARG A 78 11.68 -9.57 -14.12
N ASN A 79 11.99 -10.82 -14.40
CA ASN A 79 11.24 -11.96 -13.91
C ASN A 79 11.38 -12.13 -12.39
N THR A 80 12.60 -12.03 -11.85
CA THR A 80 12.87 -12.07 -10.41
C THR A 80 12.14 -10.94 -9.69
N PHE A 81 12.20 -9.72 -10.22
CA PHE A 81 11.48 -8.59 -9.67
C PHE A 81 9.96 -8.80 -9.66
N LYS A 82 9.38 -9.30 -10.76
CA LYS A 82 7.94 -9.59 -10.83
C LYS A 82 7.50 -10.64 -9.80
N GLU A 83 8.29 -11.69 -9.60
CA GLU A 83 7.97 -12.72 -8.59
C GLU A 83 8.07 -12.16 -7.17
N ASN A 84 9.11 -11.40 -6.85
CA ASN A 84 9.26 -10.74 -5.57
C ASN A 84 8.13 -9.73 -5.31
N MET A 85 7.71 -8.97 -6.32
CA MET A 85 6.57 -8.05 -6.20
C MET A 85 5.24 -8.76 -5.93
N LYS A 86 5.03 -9.96 -6.48
CA LYS A 86 3.85 -10.77 -6.15
C LYS A 86 3.83 -11.18 -4.69
N ILE A 87 4.97 -11.60 -4.16
CA ILE A 87 5.13 -11.99 -2.75
C ILE A 87 4.88 -10.77 -1.86
N GLU A 88 5.50 -9.64 -2.19
CA GLU A 88 5.38 -8.39 -1.45
C GLU A 88 3.94 -7.85 -1.45
N ALA A 89 3.26 -7.87 -2.60
CA ALA A 89 1.87 -7.45 -2.71
C ALA A 89 0.92 -8.36 -1.91
N TYR A 90 1.14 -9.67 -1.95
CA TYR A 90 0.35 -10.63 -1.18
C TYR A 90 0.56 -10.44 0.33
N HIS A 91 1.81 -10.27 0.76
CA HIS A 91 2.15 -9.95 2.16
C HIS A 91 1.46 -8.67 2.62
N SER A 92 1.50 -7.61 1.81
CA SER A 92 0.81 -6.35 2.09
C SER A 92 -0.67 -6.54 2.36
N LEU A 93 -1.34 -7.32 1.50
CA LEU A 93 -2.76 -7.61 1.65
C LEU A 93 -3.04 -8.43 2.92
N TYR A 94 -2.19 -9.42 3.21
CA TYR A 94 -2.30 -10.22 4.42
C TYR A 94 -2.17 -9.35 5.68
N GLN A 95 -1.20 -8.43 5.74
CA GLN A 95 -1.03 -7.55 6.90
C GLN A 95 -2.20 -6.58 7.07
N SER A 96 -2.75 -6.05 5.97
CA SER A 96 -3.92 -5.17 6.03
C SER A 96 -5.14 -5.89 6.61
N LEU A 97 -5.38 -7.13 6.20
CA LEU A 97 -6.50 -7.92 6.71
C LEU A 97 -6.31 -8.34 8.17
N LYS A 98 -5.07 -8.61 8.60
CA LYS A 98 -4.76 -8.84 10.02
C LYS A 98 -5.16 -7.66 10.89
N ILE A 99 -4.84 -6.43 10.45
CA ILE A 99 -5.21 -5.22 11.18
C ILE A 99 -6.73 -5.09 11.29
N LEU A 100 -7.44 -5.31 10.19
CA LEU A 100 -8.89 -5.29 10.22
C LEU A 100 -9.47 -6.35 11.16
N THR A 101 -8.97 -7.58 11.10
CA THR A 101 -9.39 -8.67 11.99
C THR A 101 -9.10 -8.35 13.46
N PHE A 102 -7.95 -7.73 13.76
CA PHE A 102 -7.63 -7.30 15.13
C PHE A 102 -8.61 -6.26 15.69
N MET A 103 -9.24 -5.49 14.81
CA MET A 103 -10.27 -4.49 15.16
C MET A 103 -11.70 -5.04 15.01
N ASP A 104 -11.87 -6.36 14.86
CA ASP A 104 -13.17 -7.01 14.59
C ASP A 104 -13.86 -6.47 13.32
N LEU A 105 -13.06 -6.02 12.35
CA LEU A 105 -13.50 -5.50 11.06
C LEU A 105 -13.09 -6.44 9.91
N ASN A 106 -13.73 -6.28 8.78
CA ASN A 106 -13.35 -6.92 7.52
C ASN A 106 -13.42 -5.92 6.36
N PHE A 107 -12.90 -6.33 5.21
CA PHE A 107 -12.83 -5.44 4.05
C PHE A 107 -14.20 -5.01 3.54
N LYS A 108 -15.20 -5.88 3.64
CA LYS A 108 -16.58 -5.57 3.26
C LYS A 108 -17.16 -4.44 4.10
N VAL A 109 -17.03 -4.53 5.41
CA VAL A 109 -17.54 -3.51 6.36
C VAL A 109 -16.92 -2.14 6.10
N ILE A 110 -15.63 -2.07 5.80
CA ILE A 110 -14.97 -0.78 5.57
C ILE A 110 -15.25 -0.18 4.18
N THR A 111 -15.80 -0.95 3.21
CA THR A 111 -15.99 -0.50 1.81
C THR A 111 -17.44 -0.49 1.33
N GLU A 112 -18.33 -1.33 1.84
CA GLU A 112 -19.73 -1.35 1.44
C GLU A 112 -20.54 -0.31 2.22
N LYS A 113 -21.16 0.63 1.51
CA LYS A 113 -21.93 1.73 2.09
C LYS A 113 -23.27 1.24 2.66
N SER A 114 -23.40 1.27 3.98
CA SER A 114 -24.64 1.13 4.72
C SER A 114 -24.54 1.90 6.03
N LYS A 115 -25.67 2.25 6.63
CA LYS A 115 -25.69 2.91 7.94
C LYS A 115 -25.02 2.05 9.01
N ASP A 116 -25.34 0.76 9.03
CA ASP A 116 -24.79 -0.20 9.99
C ASP A 116 -23.25 -0.32 9.84
N ASN A 117 -22.73 -0.44 8.62
CA ASN A 117 -21.28 -0.53 8.39
C ASN A 117 -20.55 0.75 8.82
N ILE A 118 -21.13 1.92 8.58
CA ILE A 118 -20.56 3.20 9.03
C ILE A 118 -20.53 3.25 10.56
N GLU A 119 -21.61 2.85 11.23
CA GLU A 119 -21.70 2.80 12.69
C GLU A 119 -20.70 1.81 13.28
N ILE A 120 -20.59 0.60 12.72
CA ILE A 120 -19.60 -0.40 13.12
C ILE A 120 -18.18 0.17 12.98
N CYS A 121 -17.84 0.80 11.86
CA CYS A 121 -16.53 1.42 11.67
C CYS A 121 -16.27 2.53 12.69
N ASN A 122 -17.26 3.37 13.00
CA ASN A 122 -17.13 4.45 13.99
C ASN A 122 -16.89 3.90 15.41
N HIS A 123 -17.42 2.71 15.73
CA HIS A 123 -17.21 2.09 17.04
C HIS A 123 -15.91 1.31 17.14
N LEU A 124 -15.52 0.58 16.10
CA LEU A 124 -14.42 -0.39 16.18
C LEU A 124 -13.08 0.14 15.66
N TYR A 125 -13.10 0.97 14.60
CA TYR A 125 -11.84 1.44 14.02
C TYR A 125 -11.16 2.48 14.93
N ARG A 126 -9.89 2.23 15.26
CA ARG A 126 -9.06 3.14 16.06
C ARG A 126 -7.62 3.12 15.53
N GLU A 127 -7.06 4.30 15.30
CA GLU A 127 -5.63 4.46 15.01
C GLU A 127 -5.06 5.68 15.71
N LYS A 128 -3.76 5.64 16.01
CA LYS A 128 -3.00 6.77 16.56
C LYS A 128 -2.04 7.38 15.54
N THR A 129 -1.78 6.65 14.47
CA THR A 129 -0.92 7.02 13.35
C THR A 129 -1.66 6.70 12.07
N SER A 130 -1.10 7.00 10.90
CA SER A 130 -1.73 6.77 9.60
C SER A 130 -1.81 5.28 9.19
N VAL A 131 -2.26 4.41 10.09
CA VAL A 131 -2.34 2.94 9.88
C VAL A 131 -3.17 2.60 8.65
N PHE A 132 -4.28 3.32 8.44
CA PHE A 132 -5.13 3.10 7.27
C PHE A 132 -4.37 3.33 5.96
N SER A 133 -3.61 4.40 5.87
CA SER A 133 -2.81 4.74 4.70
C SER A 133 -1.65 3.75 4.51
N TYR A 134 -0.90 3.44 5.59
CA TYR A 134 0.24 2.53 5.54
C TYR A 134 -0.11 1.09 5.18
N TYR A 135 -1.27 0.60 5.62
CA TYR A 135 -1.62 -0.81 5.42
C TYR A 135 -2.76 -0.99 4.45
N ILE A 136 -3.91 -0.31 4.63
CA ILE A 136 -5.10 -0.58 3.83
C ILE A 136 -4.95 -0.01 2.42
N ILE A 137 -4.71 1.30 2.30
CA ILE A 137 -4.56 1.93 0.98
C ILE A 137 -3.32 1.38 0.26
N THR A 138 -2.18 1.30 0.96
CA THR A 138 -0.95 0.74 0.40
C THR A 138 -1.16 -0.68 -0.13
N SER A 139 -1.90 -1.55 0.57
CA SER A 139 -2.14 -2.91 0.10
C SER A 139 -2.92 -2.97 -1.22
N LEU A 140 -3.87 -2.07 -1.40
CA LEU A 140 -4.62 -1.94 -2.65
C LEU A 140 -3.73 -1.49 -3.80
N LEU A 141 -2.89 -0.50 -3.56
CA LEU A 141 -1.94 0.02 -4.55
C LEU A 141 -0.87 -1.01 -4.90
N MET A 142 -0.30 -1.71 -3.91
CA MET A 142 0.69 -2.78 -4.11
C MET A 142 0.13 -3.93 -4.95
N ASN A 143 -1.13 -4.31 -4.75
CA ASN A 143 -1.80 -5.32 -5.57
C ASN A 143 -2.22 -4.80 -6.96
N ASN A 144 -2.04 -3.52 -7.24
CA ASN A 144 -2.18 -2.86 -8.54
C ASN A 144 -0.89 -2.15 -8.98
N TYR A 145 0.28 -2.58 -8.52
CA TYR A 145 1.52 -1.81 -8.69
C TYR A 145 1.86 -1.49 -10.16
N ILE A 146 1.55 -2.37 -11.11
CA ILE A 146 1.77 -2.11 -12.54
C ILE A 146 0.92 -0.92 -13.01
N ASN A 147 -0.35 -0.89 -12.62
CA ASN A 147 -1.25 0.22 -12.94
C ASN A 147 -0.84 1.49 -12.20
N PHE A 148 -0.33 1.37 -10.96
CA PHE A 148 0.23 2.49 -10.20
C PHE A 148 1.44 3.10 -10.92
N LEU A 149 2.38 2.30 -11.39
CA LEU A 149 3.53 2.78 -12.19
C LEU A 149 3.07 3.48 -13.48
N GLY A 150 2.09 2.90 -14.18
CA GLY A 150 1.47 3.51 -15.36
C GLY A 150 0.76 4.81 -15.04
N TRP A 151 0.07 4.88 -13.91
CA TRP A 151 -0.57 6.11 -13.42
C TRP A 151 0.47 7.20 -13.11
N CYS A 152 1.54 6.86 -12.40
CA CYS A 152 2.64 7.79 -12.10
C CYS A 152 3.31 8.31 -13.36
N SER A 153 3.62 7.42 -14.32
CA SER A 153 4.22 7.80 -15.59
C SER A 153 3.37 8.81 -16.39
N LYS A 154 2.05 8.72 -16.27
CA LYS A 154 1.10 9.58 -17.01
C LYS A 154 0.79 10.90 -16.32
N ASN A 155 0.75 10.92 -14.99
CA ASN A 155 0.17 12.01 -14.23
C ASN A 155 1.19 12.80 -13.39
N ASN A 156 2.36 12.24 -13.11
CA ASN A 156 3.40 12.92 -12.35
C ASN A 156 4.21 13.92 -13.21
N ASN A 157 4.99 14.79 -12.56
CA ASN A 157 5.95 15.66 -13.26
C ASN A 157 7.09 14.84 -13.86
N VAL A 158 7.69 13.97 -13.03
CA VAL A 158 8.59 12.87 -13.42
C VAL A 158 8.10 11.63 -12.67
N LEU A 159 8.54 10.45 -13.07
CA LEU A 159 7.99 9.18 -12.60
C LEU A 159 7.76 9.11 -11.07
N LEU A 160 8.71 9.60 -10.27
CA LEU A 160 8.69 9.53 -8.81
C LEU A 160 8.02 10.74 -8.16
N GLN A 161 8.05 11.92 -8.80
CA GLN A 161 7.61 13.16 -8.20
C GLN A 161 6.14 13.45 -8.51
N PHE A 162 5.30 13.39 -7.49
CA PHE A 162 3.89 13.72 -7.61
C PHE A 162 3.69 15.14 -8.15
N LYS A 163 2.82 15.30 -9.14
CA LYS A 163 2.40 16.62 -9.63
C LYS A 163 1.41 17.24 -8.66
N LYS A 164 1.87 18.22 -7.88
CA LYS A 164 1.13 18.86 -6.78
C LYS A 164 0.06 19.81 -7.28
N THR A 165 -0.99 19.27 -7.87
CA THR A 165 -2.18 20.04 -8.30
C THR A 165 -3.45 19.37 -7.78
N PRO A 166 -4.53 20.14 -7.46
CA PRO A 166 -5.80 19.57 -7.04
C PRO A 166 -6.34 18.52 -8.01
N GLY A 167 -6.33 18.83 -9.32
CA GLY A 167 -6.83 17.88 -10.32
C GLY A 167 -6.01 16.60 -10.45
N ASN A 168 -4.70 16.62 -10.10
CA ASN A 168 -3.91 15.39 -10.05
C ASN A 168 -4.22 14.57 -8.81
N LEU A 169 -4.52 15.24 -7.73
CA LEU A 169 -4.92 14.62 -6.48
C LEU A 169 -6.30 13.94 -6.61
N ASP A 170 -7.26 14.58 -7.29
CA ASP A 170 -8.56 13.95 -7.61
C ASP A 170 -8.38 12.67 -8.43
N LYS A 171 -7.49 12.70 -9.43
CA LYS A 171 -7.15 11.50 -10.23
C LYS A 171 -6.51 10.39 -9.39
N TYR A 172 -5.72 10.75 -8.37
CA TYR A 172 -5.12 9.77 -7.48
C TYR A 172 -6.18 9.08 -6.60
N ILE A 173 -7.16 9.84 -6.12
CA ILE A 173 -8.30 9.31 -5.35
C ILE A 173 -9.15 8.38 -6.22
N GLU A 174 -9.47 8.78 -7.45
CA GLU A 174 -10.19 7.90 -8.38
C GLU A 174 -9.40 6.61 -8.65
N PHE A 175 -8.08 6.70 -8.79
CA PHE A 175 -7.24 5.51 -8.93
C PHE A 175 -7.32 4.59 -7.71
N ILE A 176 -7.29 5.13 -6.47
CA ILE A 176 -7.49 4.34 -5.24
C ILE A 176 -8.87 3.66 -5.25
N LYS A 177 -9.91 4.38 -5.65
CA LYS A 177 -11.28 3.86 -5.77
C LYS A 177 -11.37 2.70 -6.77
N ASP A 178 -10.70 2.82 -7.90
CA ASP A 178 -10.65 1.74 -8.90
C ASP A 178 -9.87 0.53 -8.39
N CYS A 179 -8.79 0.73 -7.63
CA CYS A 179 -8.10 -0.35 -6.95
C CYS A 179 -9.02 -1.14 -6.01
N CYS A 180 -9.89 -0.45 -5.25
CA CYS A 180 -10.87 -1.10 -4.37
C CYS A 180 -11.88 -1.98 -5.13
N LYS A 181 -12.20 -1.62 -6.38
CA LYS A 181 -13.17 -2.35 -7.21
C LYS A 181 -12.56 -3.55 -7.93
N ASN A 182 -11.23 -3.68 -7.96
CA ASN A 182 -10.52 -4.71 -8.71
C ASN A 182 -10.98 -6.13 -8.30
N PRO A 183 -11.54 -6.94 -9.23
CA PRO A 183 -12.07 -8.27 -8.91
C PRO A 183 -11.01 -9.25 -8.39
N HIS A 184 -9.77 -9.16 -8.89
CA HIS A 184 -8.66 -10.00 -8.45
C HIS A 184 -8.32 -9.74 -6.98
N ILE A 185 -8.28 -8.47 -6.57
CA ILE A 185 -8.02 -8.10 -5.17
C ILE A 185 -9.16 -8.61 -4.29
N LYS A 186 -10.42 -8.39 -4.67
CA LYS A 186 -11.58 -8.89 -3.93
C LYS A 186 -11.55 -10.42 -3.75
N LYS A 187 -11.13 -11.15 -4.79
CA LYS A 187 -10.98 -12.61 -4.72
C LYS A 187 -9.88 -13.02 -3.73
N ASN A 188 -8.73 -12.33 -3.75
CA ASN A 188 -7.62 -12.60 -2.85
C ASN A 188 -7.97 -12.25 -1.40
N ILE A 189 -8.66 -11.12 -1.17
CA ILE A 189 -9.19 -10.73 0.14
C ILE A 189 -10.06 -11.86 0.72
N LYS A 190 -11.07 -12.31 -0.01
CA LYS A 190 -11.95 -13.41 0.44
C LYS A 190 -11.20 -14.70 0.79
N LYS A 191 -10.12 -15.02 0.05
CA LYS A 191 -9.28 -16.18 0.36
C LYS A 191 -8.49 -15.99 1.65
N LEU A 192 -7.86 -14.82 1.81
CA LEU A 192 -7.05 -14.49 2.98
C LEU A 192 -7.88 -14.37 4.24
N GLU A 193 -9.05 -13.72 4.18
CA GLU A 193 -9.98 -13.64 5.33
C GLU A 193 -10.36 -15.03 5.86
N LYS A 194 -10.60 -16.00 4.94
CA LYS A 194 -10.86 -17.40 5.35
C LYS A 194 -9.67 -18.07 6.02
N ILE A 195 -8.45 -17.74 5.62
CA ILE A 195 -7.23 -18.29 6.22
C ILE A 195 -7.03 -17.68 7.60
N ILE A 196 -7.11 -16.35 7.70
CA ILE A 196 -6.94 -15.60 8.94
C ILE A 196 -7.97 -16.03 9.98
N GLY A 197 -9.25 -16.13 9.60
CA GLY A 197 -10.35 -16.55 10.48
C GLY A 197 -10.27 -18.00 11.00
N LYS A 198 -9.37 -18.81 10.45
CA LYS A 198 -9.12 -20.21 10.90
C LYS A 198 -7.87 -20.35 11.77
N THR A 199 -7.12 -19.27 11.96
CA THR A 199 -5.82 -19.30 12.65
C THR A 199 -6.01 -18.80 14.08
N ASP A 200 -5.95 -19.69 15.06
CA ASP A 200 -6.14 -19.38 16.49
C ASP A 200 -5.06 -18.43 17.05
N ASN A 201 -3.88 -18.42 16.45
CA ASN A 201 -2.75 -17.57 16.83
C ASN A 201 -2.25 -16.74 15.65
N ILE A 202 -2.91 -15.63 15.37
CA ILE A 202 -2.40 -14.66 14.39
C ILE A 202 -1.14 -14.02 14.95
N SER A 203 -0.01 -14.18 14.25
CA SER A 203 1.25 -13.50 14.62
C SER A 203 1.03 -12.01 14.83
N LYS A 204 1.47 -11.46 15.96
CA LYS A 204 1.40 -10.02 16.28
C LYS A 204 2.36 -9.16 15.46
N ASN A 205 3.21 -9.78 14.63
CA ASN A 205 4.15 -9.07 13.78
C ASN A 205 3.40 -8.31 12.67
N LEU A 206 3.60 -7.00 12.62
CA LEU A 206 3.02 -6.08 11.64
C LEU A 206 4.10 -5.50 10.70
N LYS A 207 5.12 -6.28 10.34
CA LYS A 207 6.10 -5.84 9.35
C LYS A 207 5.41 -5.43 8.06
N MET A 208 5.74 -4.25 7.55
CA MET A 208 5.15 -3.72 6.33
C MET A 208 5.69 -4.44 5.08
N THR A 209 6.97 -4.79 5.06
CA THR A 209 7.60 -5.57 3.98
C THR A 209 8.05 -6.94 4.46
N ILE A 210 7.96 -7.96 3.59
CA ILE A 210 8.55 -9.27 3.81
C ILE A 210 9.96 -9.36 3.19
N ILE A 211 10.26 -8.43 2.28
CA ILE A 211 11.53 -8.40 1.56
C ILE A 211 12.51 -7.49 2.31
N GLU A 212 13.50 -8.09 2.94
CA GLU A 212 14.55 -7.39 3.65
C GLU A 212 15.88 -7.51 2.89
N ILE A 213 16.52 -6.38 2.64
CA ILE A 213 17.86 -6.36 2.07
C ILE A 213 18.82 -6.78 3.19
N PRO A 214 19.62 -7.86 2.99
CA PRO A 214 20.62 -8.27 3.96
C PRO A 214 21.58 -7.11 4.25
N ASN A 215 22.03 -6.99 5.48
CA ASN A 215 23.09 -6.04 5.81
C ASN A 215 24.31 -6.37 4.94
N ILE A 216 24.56 -5.51 3.95
CA ILE A 216 25.79 -5.56 3.15
C ILE A 216 26.86 -4.85 4.00
N ILE A 217 27.42 -5.56 4.95
CA ILE A 217 28.62 -5.17 5.71
C ILE A 217 29.65 -6.26 5.50
#